data_4b17ca513f59792697a154d1f4d42186
#
_entry.id   4b17ca513f59792697a154d1f4d42186
#
_cell.length_a   1.000
_cell.length_b   1.000
_cell.length_c   1.000
_cell.angle_alpha   90.00
_cell.angle_beta   90.00
_cell.angle_gamma   90.00
#
_symmetry.space_group_name_H-M   'P 1'
#
loop_
_entity.id
_entity.type
_entity.pdbx_description
1 polymer ?
#
loop_
_entity_poly.entity_id
_entity_poly.type
_entity_poly.pdbx_seq_one_letter_code
_entity_poly.pdbx_strand_id
1 'polypeptide(L)'
;MLIREAIILAAGLGTRIRSHAGDTPKPLVKVLGIPLITYSLASLLNAGVKHFYIVVNPKSHAPIAQFIDAIGIDAQIIVNEKPERGNGYSLILGMEFVRDMFFLSMSDHIYDPRIPNILLRSANEFDVIIGVDSSPSYISVNEATKVLVNKGMALDIGKHIPKYTHIDIGLFIMKKELYDLYRDYAKRNRIVELSSLIKHSINSGKQVAIADINGLPWIDIDTVDDLYRAENNAQDLLQRAIDVVYKYINL
;
A
#
# COMPACT_ATOMS: atom_id res chain seq x y z
N MET A 1 -6.15 -19.18 -5.25
CA MET A 1 -6.36 -18.10 -6.22
C MET A 1 -5.03 -17.43 -6.51
N LEU A 2 -4.78 -16.95 -7.73
CA LEU A 2 -3.51 -16.36 -8.13
C LEU A 2 -3.76 -14.94 -8.64
N ILE A 3 -3.31 -13.95 -7.87
CA ILE A 3 -3.37 -12.53 -8.25
C ILE A 3 -2.05 -12.16 -8.94
N ARG A 4 -2.11 -11.70 -10.17
CA ARG A 4 -0.95 -11.41 -11.02
C ARG A 4 -0.62 -9.92 -11.14
N GLU A 5 -1.54 -9.05 -10.76
CA GLU A 5 -1.44 -7.60 -10.93
C GLU A 5 -1.42 -6.90 -9.58
N ALA A 6 -0.70 -5.80 -9.49
CA ALA A 6 -0.69 -4.94 -8.32
C ALA A 6 -0.65 -3.47 -8.70
N ILE A 7 -1.31 -2.63 -7.90
CA ILE A 7 -1.18 -1.17 -7.93
C ILE A 7 -0.30 -0.74 -6.76
N ILE A 8 0.73 0.07 -7.04
CA ILE A 8 1.59 0.68 -6.02
C ILE A 8 1.31 2.18 -5.98
N LEU A 9 0.89 2.71 -4.84
CA LEU A 9 0.67 4.14 -4.66
C LEU A 9 1.97 4.84 -4.25
N ALA A 10 2.55 5.59 -5.17
CA ALA A 10 3.82 6.28 -5.04
C ALA A 10 3.70 7.79 -5.37
N ALA A 11 2.47 8.34 -5.41
CA ALA A 11 2.22 9.73 -5.77
C ALA A 11 2.29 10.72 -4.60
N GLY A 12 2.55 10.27 -3.39
CA GLY A 12 2.71 11.10 -2.20
C GLY A 12 3.85 12.11 -2.35
N LEU A 13 3.65 13.33 -1.82
CA LEU A 13 4.64 14.43 -1.94
C LEU A 13 5.85 14.29 -1.01
N GLY A 14 5.82 13.36 -0.05
CA GLY A 14 6.94 13.06 0.84
C GLY A 14 7.42 14.23 1.71
N THR A 15 6.56 15.19 2.04
CA THR A 15 6.94 16.44 2.70
C THR A 15 7.55 16.25 4.08
N ARG A 16 7.12 15.22 4.82
CA ARG A 16 7.57 14.94 6.20
C ARG A 16 8.99 14.35 6.28
N ILE A 17 9.45 13.65 5.24
CA ILE A 17 10.78 13.04 5.18
C ILE A 17 11.78 13.90 4.38
N ARG A 18 11.32 15.02 3.81
CA ARG A 18 12.10 15.85 2.88
C ARG A 18 13.39 16.40 3.47
N SER A 19 13.44 16.71 4.78
CA SER A 19 14.65 17.16 5.46
C SER A 19 15.81 16.18 5.37
N HIS A 20 15.52 14.88 5.25
CA HIS A 20 16.49 13.81 5.07
C HIS A 20 16.70 13.45 3.59
N ALA A 21 15.61 13.39 2.83
CA ALA A 21 15.59 12.92 1.45
C ALA A 21 16.10 13.96 0.43
N GLY A 22 16.09 15.26 0.79
CA GLY A 22 16.37 16.34 -0.16
C GLY A 22 15.37 16.31 -1.33
N ASP A 23 15.88 16.24 -2.56
CA ASP A 23 15.09 16.13 -3.78
C ASP A 23 14.76 14.69 -4.19
N THR A 24 15.26 13.69 -3.45
CA THR A 24 14.95 12.27 -3.70
C THR A 24 13.47 12.01 -3.43
N PRO A 25 12.70 11.46 -4.38
CA PRO A 25 11.33 11.04 -4.14
C PRO A 25 11.25 10.03 -2.98
N LYS A 26 10.25 10.16 -2.10
CA LYS A 26 10.07 9.28 -0.93
C LYS A 26 10.18 7.78 -1.28
N PRO A 27 9.58 7.27 -2.38
CA PRO A 27 9.72 5.86 -2.74
C PRO A 27 11.16 5.40 -3.03
N LEU A 28 12.07 6.33 -3.32
CA LEU A 28 13.50 6.06 -3.59
C LEU A 28 14.41 6.37 -2.39
N VAL A 29 13.88 6.85 -1.28
CA VAL A 29 14.63 6.97 -0.01
C VAL A 29 15.09 5.58 0.41
N LYS A 30 16.35 5.48 0.84
CA LYS A 30 16.96 4.19 1.18
C LYS A 30 16.77 3.84 2.65
N VAL A 31 16.38 2.59 2.90
CA VAL A 31 16.38 1.92 4.20
C VAL A 31 17.42 0.81 4.10
N LEU A 32 18.45 0.84 4.94
CA LEU A 32 19.62 -0.06 4.85
C LEU A 32 20.21 -0.16 3.43
N GLY A 33 20.30 0.97 2.73
CA GLY A 33 20.87 1.04 1.37
C GLY A 33 19.91 0.65 0.23
N ILE A 34 18.73 0.14 0.51
CA ILE A 34 17.74 -0.34 -0.48
C ILE A 34 16.60 0.69 -0.63
N PRO A 35 16.23 1.12 -1.84
CA PRO A 35 15.11 2.04 -2.08
C PRO A 35 13.79 1.49 -1.54
N LEU A 36 13.02 2.32 -0.85
CA LEU A 36 11.85 1.94 -0.07
C LEU A 36 10.78 1.20 -0.89
N ILE A 37 10.49 1.65 -2.11
CA ILE A 37 9.53 0.99 -3.00
C ILE A 37 9.90 -0.48 -3.30
N THR A 38 11.19 -0.81 -3.27
CA THR A 38 11.70 -2.15 -3.59
C THR A 38 11.17 -3.21 -2.63
N TYR A 39 10.97 -2.86 -1.37
CA TYR A 39 10.44 -3.78 -0.35
C TYR A 39 8.99 -4.21 -0.67
N SER A 40 8.12 -3.26 -1.03
CA SER A 40 6.75 -3.57 -1.45
C SER A 40 6.71 -4.40 -2.74
N LEU A 41 7.53 -4.03 -3.74
CA LEU A 41 7.64 -4.76 -5.01
C LEU A 41 8.08 -6.21 -4.77
N ALA A 42 9.17 -6.43 -4.02
CA ALA A 42 9.71 -7.75 -3.74
C ALA A 42 8.72 -8.63 -2.97
N SER A 43 8.04 -8.06 -1.96
CA SER A 43 7.04 -8.77 -1.16
C SER A 43 5.87 -9.28 -2.04
N LEU A 44 5.42 -8.47 -2.99
CA LEU A 44 4.35 -8.83 -3.93
C LEU A 44 4.81 -9.80 -5.03
N LEU A 45 6.05 -9.67 -5.53
CA LEU A 45 6.67 -10.68 -6.40
C LEU A 45 6.73 -12.05 -5.71
N ASN A 46 7.09 -12.08 -4.42
CA ASN A 46 7.11 -13.30 -3.63
C ASN A 46 5.70 -13.91 -3.46
N ALA A 47 4.65 -13.12 -3.50
CA ALA A 47 3.26 -13.57 -3.50
C ALA A 47 2.72 -13.98 -4.88
N GLY A 48 3.52 -13.82 -5.95
CA GLY A 48 3.19 -14.26 -7.30
C GLY A 48 2.69 -13.17 -8.26
N VAL A 49 2.73 -11.91 -7.85
CA VAL A 49 2.48 -10.77 -8.75
C VAL A 49 3.51 -10.77 -9.88
N LYS A 50 3.10 -10.39 -11.08
CA LYS A 50 3.95 -10.37 -12.28
C LYS A 50 3.99 -9.01 -12.95
N HIS A 51 2.93 -8.22 -12.83
CA HIS A 51 2.82 -6.92 -13.45
C HIS A 51 2.38 -5.86 -12.44
N PHE A 52 3.02 -4.68 -12.50
CA PHE A 52 2.77 -3.59 -11.59
C PHE A 52 2.27 -2.33 -12.31
N TYR A 53 1.31 -1.65 -11.70
CA TYR A 53 0.88 -0.31 -12.06
C TYR A 53 1.33 0.64 -10.95
N ILE A 54 2.35 1.47 -11.23
CA ILE A 54 2.95 2.33 -10.21
C ILE A 54 2.45 3.76 -10.45
N VAL A 55 1.63 4.26 -9.53
CA VAL A 55 1.05 5.60 -9.64
C VAL A 55 1.94 6.61 -8.95
N VAL A 56 2.48 7.56 -9.71
CA VAL A 56 3.47 8.56 -9.27
C VAL A 56 2.93 9.98 -9.46
N ASN A 57 3.54 10.97 -8.81
CA ASN A 57 3.29 12.38 -9.12
C ASN A 57 4.27 12.88 -10.21
N PRO A 58 3.99 14.02 -10.88
CA PRO A 58 4.83 14.51 -11.99
C PRO A 58 6.31 14.70 -11.62
N LYS A 59 6.62 15.12 -10.38
CA LYS A 59 7.99 15.36 -9.93
C LYS A 59 8.79 14.06 -9.72
N SER A 60 8.11 13.01 -9.30
CA SER A 60 8.74 11.71 -9.03
C SER A 60 8.73 10.77 -10.24
N HIS A 61 8.04 11.13 -11.33
CA HIS A 61 7.88 10.28 -12.52
C HIS A 61 9.23 9.83 -13.10
N ALA A 62 10.06 10.77 -13.56
CA ALA A 62 11.30 10.43 -14.26
C ALA A 62 12.26 9.59 -13.39
N PRO A 63 12.57 9.96 -12.12
CA PRO A 63 13.48 9.17 -11.30
C PRO A 63 12.91 7.78 -10.94
N ILE A 64 11.60 7.65 -10.71
CA ILE A 64 11.00 6.33 -10.43
C ILE A 64 10.99 5.47 -11.69
N ALA A 65 10.61 6.01 -12.86
CA ALA A 65 10.61 5.28 -14.12
C ALA A 65 12.01 4.74 -14.44
N GLN A 66 13.04 5.59 -14.33
CA GLN A 66 14.43 5.19 -14.55
C GLN A 66 14.87 4.08 -13.58
N PHE A 67 14.49 4.17 -12.32
CA PHE A 67 14.81 3.16 -11.32
C PHE A 67 14.13 1.82 -11.62
N ILE A 68 12.83 1.82 -11.94
CA ILE A 68 12.06 0.61 -12.26
C ILE A 68 12.61 -0.09 -13.50
N ASP A 69 12.95 0.68 -14.55
CA ASP A 69 13.59 0.15 -15.75
C ASP A 69 14.95 -0.50 -15.44
N ALA A 70 15.78 0.18 -14.63
CA ALA A 70 17.09 -0.32 -14.23
C ALA A 70 17.05 -1.66 -13.46
N ILE A 71 16.04 -1.88 -12.64
CA ILE A 71 15.86 -3.13 -11.89
C ILE A 71 15.07 -4.19 -12.67
N GLY A 72 14.61 -3.90 -13.88
CA GLY A 72 13.96 -4.85 -14.80
C GLY A 72 12.60 -5.35 -14.33
N ILE A 73 11.84 -4.56 -13.55
CA ILE A 73 10.49 -4.92 -13.11
C ILE A 73 9.47 -4.64 -14.21
N ASP A 74 8.62 -5.63 -14.51
CA ASP A 74 7.49 -5.45 -15.43
C ASP A 74 6.43 -4.54 -14.81
N ALA A 75 6.49 -3.25 -15.17
CA ALA A 75 5.63 -2.24 -14.62
C ALA A 75 5.24 -1.16 -15.63
N GLN A 76 4.01 -0.65 -15.49
CA GLN A 76 3.55 0.57 -16.15
C GLN A 76 3.52 1.71 -15.13
N ILE A 77 4.19 2.83 -15.47
CA ILE A 77 4.16 4.04 -14.66
C ILE A 77 2.96 4.91 -15.09
N ILE A 78 2.17 5.33 -14.12
CA ILE A 78 0.96 6.14 -14.30
C ILE A 78 1.16 7.46 -13.55
N VAL A 79 1.01 8.59 -14.25
CA VAL A 79 1.18 9.90 -13.64
C VAL A 79 -0.14 10.43 -13.10
N ASN A 80 -0.20 10.69 -11.80
CA ASN A 80 -1.28 11.44 -11.18
C ASN A 80 -0.94 12.94 -11.22
N GLU A 81 -1.55 13.67 -12.14
CA GLU A 81 -1.37 15.13 -12.29
C GLU A 81 -1.98 15.94 -11.14
N LYS A 82 -2.77 15.30 -10.26
CA LYS A 82 -3.50 15.93 -9.17
C LYS A 82 -3.29 15.18 -7.85
N PRO A 83 -2.04 15.02 -7.37
CA PRO A 83 -1.74 14.26 -6.16
C PRO A 83 -2.40 14.84 -4.90
N GLU A 84 -2.72 16.13 -4.91
CA GLU A 84 -3.45 16.81 -3.83
C GLU A 84 -4.90 16.32 -3.66
N ARG A 85 -5.42 15.54 -4.61
CA ARG A 85 -6.74 14.92 -4.50
C ARG A 85 -6.78 13.71 -3.56
N GLY A 86 -5.63 13.26 -3.05
CA GLY A 86 -5.52 12.14 -2.13
C GLY A 86 -5.15 10.80 -2.77
N ASN A 87 -4.81 9.82 -1.95
CA ASN A 87 -4.32 8.52 -2.39
C ASN A 87 -5.40 7.63 -3.03
N GLY A 88 -6.66 7.79 -2.65
CA GLY A 88 -7.78 7.13 -3.31
C GLY A 88 -7.97 7.59 -4.75
N TYR A 89 -7.65 8.85 -5.09
CA TYR A 89 -7.65 9.30 -6.47
C TYR A 89 -6.54 8.62 -7.29
N SER A 90 -5.36 8.44 -6.71
CA SER A 90 -4.28 7.65 -7.32
C SER A 90 -4.70 6.20 -7.57
N LEU A 91 -5.42 5.57 -6.62
CA LEU A 91 -5.97 4.23 -6.82
C LEU A 91 -6.88 4.17 -8.06
N ILE A 92 -7.80 5.12 -8.20
CA ILE A 92 -8.75 5.14 -9.35
C ILE A 92 -7.99 5.20 -10.68
N LEU A 93 -6.93 6.00 -10.78
CA LEU A 93 -6.09 6.07 -11.98
C LEU A 93 -5.41 4.73 -12.28
N GLY A 94 -4.88 4.05 -11.26
CA GLY A 94 -4.29 2.72 -11.42
C GLY A 94 -5.32 1.67 -11.83
N MET A 95 -6.54 1.76 -11.29
CA MET A 95 -7.63 0.83 -11.60
C MET A 95 -8.09 0.88 -13.06
N GLU A 96 -7.79 1.91 -13.83
CA GLU A 96 -8.10 1.93 -15.28
C GLU A 96 -7.42 0.79 -16.03
N PHE A 97 -6.27 0.35 -15.57
CA PHE A 97 -5.38 -0.57 -16.29
C PHE A 97 -5.47 -2.03 -15.80
N VAL A 98 -5.81 -2.28 -14.55
CA VAL A 98 -5.97 -3.65 -14.03
C VAL A 98 -7.16 -4.37 -14.68
N ARG A 99 -7.09 -5.69 -14.78
CA ARG A 99 -8.06 -6.50 -15.51
C ARG A 99 -9.11 -7.15 -14.61
N ASP A 100 -8.68 -7.58 -13.42
CA ASP A 100 -9.53 -8.36 -12.51
C ASP A 100 -9.21 -7.97 -11.05
N MET A 101 -8.98 -8.93 -10.21
CA MET A 101 -8.56 -8.74 -8.82
C MET A 101 -7.07 -8.43 -8.75
N PHE A 102 -6.69 -7.47 -7.93
CA PHE A 102 -5.32 -6.99 -7.80
C PHE A 102 -4.94 -6.71 -6.34
N PHE A 103 -3.63 -6.73 -6.08
CA PHE A 103 -3.09 -6.15 -4.86
C PHE A 103 -3.00 -4.63 -4.97
N LEU A 104 -3.33 -3.94 -3.89
CA LEU A 104 -3.00 -2.53 -3.69
C LEU A 104 -2.02 -2.40 -2.54
N SER A 105 -0.91 -1.73 -2.75
CA SER A 105 0.10 -1.47 -1.71
C SER A 105 0.57 -0.02 -1.73
N MET A 106 0.97 0.46 -0.56
CA MET A 106 1.71 1.72 -0.43
C MET A 106 3.18 1.49 -0.79
N SER A 107 3.85 2.52 -1.32
CA SER A 107 5.28 2.48 -1.70
C SER A 107 6.24 2.69 -0.53
N ASP A 108 5.71 3.01 0.64
CA ASP A 108 6.44 3.41 1.85
C ASP A 108 6.28 2.43 3.02
N HIS A 109 5.73 1.27 2.76
CA HIS A 109 5.55 0.21 3.73
C HIS A 109 6.53 -0.94 3.51
N ILE A 110 7.05 -1.47 4.60
CA ILE A 110 7.87 -2.69 4.63
C ILE A 110 7.10 -3.75 5.41
N TYR A 111 6.86 -4.88 4.77
CA TYR A 111 6.08 -5.98 5.34
C TYR A 111 6.95 -7.20 5.60
N ASP A 112 6.64 -7.97 6.64
CA ASP A 112 7.08 -9.36 6.70
C ASP A 112 6.63 -10.08 5.40
N PRO A 113 7.54 -10.78 4.70
CA PRO A 113 7.25 -11.39 3.39
C PRO A 113 6.09 -12.41 3.37
N ARG A 114 5.62 -12.85 4.53
CA ARG A 114 4.48 -13.76 4.67
C ARG A 114 3.13 -13.05 4.53
N ILE A 115 3.08 -11.75 4.77
CA ILE A 115 1.83 -10.97 4.88
C ILE A 115 0.99 -11.02 3.60
N PRO A 116 1.51 -10.79 2.37
CA PRO A 116 0.67 -10.86 1.18
C PRO A 116 0.00 -12.24 0.99
N ASN A 117 0.68 -13.33 1.38
CA ASN A 117 0.12 -14.68 1.32
C ASN A 117 -1.00 -14.92 2.35
N ILE A 118 -1.04 -14.16 3.45
CA ILE A 118 -2.15 -14.22 4.41
C ILE A 118 -3.41 -13.63 3.75
N LEU A 119 -3.29 -12.47 3.10
CA LEU A 119 -4.41 -11.87 2.37
C LEU A 119 -4.95 -12.81 1.27
N LEU A 120 -4.06 -13.50 0.53
CA LEU A 120 -4.46 -14.45 -0.51
C LEU A 120 -5.31 -15.61 0.02
N ARG A 121 -5.06 -16.08 1.23
CA ARG A 121 -5.85 -17.16 1.84
C ARG A 121 -7.29 -16.74 2.17
N SER A 122 -7.48 -15.44 2.40
CA SER A 122 -8.79 -14.84 2.72
C SER A 122 -9.57 -14.43 1.46
N ALA A 123 -9.02 -14.55 0.25
CA ALA A 123 -9.45 -13.90 -0.99
C ALA A 123 -10.55 -14.66 -1.78
N ASN A 124 -11.60 -15.21 -1.18
CA ASN A 124 -12.50 -16.07 -1.98
C ASN A 124 -13.79 -15.41 -2.49
N GLU A 125 -14.44 -14.47 -1.81
CA GLU A 125 -15.77 -13.98 -2.24
C GLU A 125 -15.98 -12.48 -2.02
N PHE A 126 -14.96 -11.78 -1.55
CA PHE A 126 -15.10 -10.39 -1.12
C PHE A 126 -14.73 -9.39 -2.24
N ASP A 127 -15.34 -8.21 -2.19
CA ASP A 127 -15.01 -7.12 -3.11
C ASP A 127 -13.72 -6.43 -2.71
N VAL A 128 -13.45 -6.35 -1.39
CA VAL A 128 -12.22 -5.81 -0.80
C VAL A 128 -11.78 -6.71 0.35
N ILE A 129 -10.47 -6.93 0.47
CA ILE A 129 -9.83 -7.48 1.66
C ILE A 129 -8.83 -6.46 2.16
N ILE A 130 -9.00 -6.02 3.39
CA ILE A 130 -8.08 -5.11 4.05
C ILE A 130 -7.09 -5.94 4.87
N GLY A 131 -5.80 -5.79 4.63
CA GLY A 131 -4.78 -6.25 5.56
C GLY A 131 -4.85 -5.40 6.84
N VAL A 132 -5.05 -6.04 7.97
CA VAL A 132 -5.17 -5.35 9.26
C VAL A 132 -4.30 -6.01 10.31
N ASP A 133 -3.95 -5.25 11.35
CA ASP A 133 -3.19 -5.72 12.50
C ASP A 133 -3.95 -5.46 13.79
N SER A 134 -4.25 -6.54 14.53
CA SER A 134 -4.88 -6.48 15.85
C SER A 134 -3.87 -6.19 16.98
N SER A 135 -2.55 -6.33 16.71
CA SER A 135 -1.49 -6.20 17.73
C SER A 135 -0.22 -5.51 17.19
N PRO A 136 -0.32 -4.27 16.67
CA PRO A 136 0.78 -3.59 16.00
C PRO A 136 1.95 -3.27 16.96
N SER A 137 3.18 -3.46 16.48
CA SER A 137 4.39 -3.32 17.32
C SER A 137 5.28 -2.14 16.93
N TYR A 138 5.38 -1.77 15.65
CA TYR A 138 6.40 -0.83 15.15
C TYR A 138 5.85 0.51 14.66
N ILE A 139 4.57 0.77 14.82
CA ILE A 139 3.91 1.96 14.29
C ILE A 139 3.33 2.88 15.37
N SER A 140 3.09 4.14 15.00
CA SER A 140 2.32 5.08 15.83
C SER A 140 0.82 4.89 15.61
N VAL A 141 0.12 4.21 16.53
CA VAL A 141 -1.32 3.95 16.44
C VAL A 141 -2.14 5.25 16.32
N ASN A 142 -1.67 6.36 16.87
CA ASN A 142 -2.41 7.63 16.83
C ASN A 142 -2.57 8.17 15.40
N GLU A 143 -1.55 8.00 14.55
CA GLU A 143 -1.54 8.47 13.17
C GLU A 143 -2.08 7.45 12.16
N ALA A 144 -2.16 6.19 12.56
CA ALA A 144 -2.58 5.09 11.71
C ALA A 144 -4.06 5.15 11.34
N THR A 145 -4.40 4.62 10.19
CA THR A 145 -5.79 4.38 9.78
C THR A 145 -6.36 3.21 10.58
N LYS A 146 -7.49 3.43 11.21
CA LYS A 146 -8.16 2.50 12.12
C LYS A 146 -9.30 1.77 11.42
N VAL A 147 -9.54 0.51 11.78
CA VAL A 147 -10.61 -0.32 11.23
C VAL A 147 -11.45 -0.90 12.38
N LEU A 148 -12.76 -0.72 12.29
CA LEU A 148 -13.72 -1.40 13.16
C LEU A 148 -14.15 -2.71 12.49
N VAL A 149 -13.87 -3.83 13.15
CA VAL A 149 -14.16 -5.17 12.61
C VAL A 149 -15.20 -5.88 13.45
N ASN A 150 -16.10 -6.61 12.79
CA ASN A 150 -17.00 -7.55 13.42
C ASN A 150 -17.12 -8.81 12.56
N LYS A 151 -16.88 -9.98 13.13
CA LYS A 151 -16.98 -11.30 12.46
C LYS A 151 -16.21 -11.36 11.12
N GLY A 152 -15.00 -10.80 11.09
CA GLY A 152 -14.16 -10.80 9.90
C GLY A 152 -14.52 -9.77 8.82
N MET A 153 -15.56 -8.94 9.06
CA MET A 153 -15.98 -7.88 8.14
C MET A 153 -15.64 -6.50 8.69
N ALA A 154 -15.18 -5.60 7.84
CA ALA A 154 -14.98 -4.21 8.19
C ALA A 154 -16.33 -3.48 8.26
N LEU A 155 -16.61 -2.84 9.38
CA LEU A 155 -17.81 -2.03 9.59
C LEU A 155 -17.54 -0.54 9.39
N ASP A 156 -16.33 -0.08 9.70
CA ASP A 156 -15.91 1.30 9.51
C ASP A 156 -14.37 1.36 9.35
N ILE A 157 -13.88 2.40 8.66
CA ILE A 157 -12.46 2.65 8.45
C ILE A 157 -12.20 4.16 8.40
N GLY A 158 -11.11 4.61 9.02
CA GLY A 158 -10.67 6.01 8.98
C GLY A 158 -9.71 6.37 10.11
N LYS A 159 -9.02 7.49 9.97
CA LYS A 159 -8.07 7.96 11.00
C LYS A 159 -8.75 8.37 12.32
N HIS A 160 -9.96 8.89 12.26
CA HIS A 160 -10.66 9.52 13.38
C HIS A 160 -11.96 8.79 13.76
N ILE A 161 -12.10 7.50 13.42
CA ILE A 161 -13.25 6.74 13.88
C ILE A 161 -13.20 6.54 15.41
N PRO A 162 -14.33 6.69 16.13
CA PRO A 162 -14.33 6.72 17.59
C PRO A 162 -14.09 5.35 18.22
N LYS A 163 -14.38 4.29 17.49
CA LYS A 163 -14.19 2.90 17.94
C LYS A 163 -13.46 2.12 16.84
N TYR A 164 -12.46 1.35 17.21
CA TYR A 164 -11.72 0.48 16.31
C TYR A 164 -11.23 -0.77 17.06
N THR A 165 -10.88 -1.77 16.32
CA THR A 165 -10.36 -3.05 16.84
C THR A 165 -9.01 -3.41 16.20
N HIS A 166 -8.72 -2.86 15.02
CA HIS A 166 -7.53 -3.15 14.22
C HIS A 166 -6.97 -1.89 13.57
N ILE A 167 -5.75 -1.99 13.07
CA ILE A 167 -5.06 -0.96 12.29
C ILE A 167 -4.91 -1.45 10.85
N ASP A 168 -5.18 -0.59 9.88
CA ASP A 168 -4.90 -0.81 8.45
C ASP A 168 -3.39 -0.80 8.20
N ILE A 169 -2.88 -1.83 7.56
CA ILE A 169 -1.46 -1.99 7.24
C ILE A 169 -1.07 -1.46 5.84
N GLY A 170 -1.99 -0.83 5.11
CA GLY A 170 -1.72 -0.29 3.77
C GLY A 170 -1.59 -1.34 2.67
N LEU A 171 -2.01 -2.58 2.90
CA LEU A 171 -2.04 -3.66 1.91
C LEU A 171 -3.47 -4.18 1.75
N PHE A 172 -3.92 -4.27 0.50
CA PHE A 172 -5.29 -4.67 0.17
C PHE A 172 -5.30 -5.67 -0.99
N ILE A 173 -6.38 -6.44 -1.08
CA ILE A 173 -6.82 -7.11 -2.31
C ILE A 173 -8.16 -6.50 -2.70
N MET A 174 -8.32 -6.12 -3.96
CA MET A 174 -9.51 -5.42 -4.45
C MET A 174 -9.93 -5.95 -5.83
N LYS A 175 -11.24 -5.90 -6.10
CA LYS A 175 -11.79 -6.23 -7.41
C LYS A 175 -11.87 -5.01 -8.32
N LYS A 176 -11.60 -5.22 -9.61
CA LYS A 176 -11.74 -4.20 -10.67
C LYS A 176 -13.16 -3.62 -10.76
N GLU A 177 -14.18 -4.41 -10.46
CA GLU A 177 -15.59 -4.02 -10.53
C GLU A 177 -15.96 -2.84 -9.61
N LEU A 178 -15.10 -2.51 -8.64
CA LEU A 178 -15.26 -1.31 -7.81
C LEU A 178 -14.92 -0.01 -8.56
N TYR A 179 -14.31 -0.09 -9.74
CA TYR A 179 -13.82 1.08 -10.48
C TYR A 179 -14.91 2.13 -10.73
N ASP A 180 -16.06 1.74 -11.27
CA ASP A 180 -17.14 2.68 -11.57
C ASP A 180 -17.71 3.32 -10.30
N LEU A 181 -17.87 2.54 -9.22
CA LEU A 181 -18.29 3.05 -7.91
C LEU A 181 -17.34 4.15 -7.40
N TYR A 182 -16.03 3.91 -7.50
CA TYR A 182 -15.01 4.84 -7.02
C TYR A 182 -14.85 6.06 -7.93
N ARG A 183 -14.94 5.87 -9.25
CA ARG A 183 -14.93 6.96 -10.21
C ARG A 183 -16.12 7.92 -9.98
N ASP A 184 -17.31 7.38 -9.74
CA ASP A 184 -18.50 8.20 -9.47
C ASP A 184 -18.43 8.90 -8.11
N TYR A 185 -17.80 8.29 -7.10
CA TYR A 185 -17.48 8.97 -5.85
C TYR A 185 -16.54 10.15 -6.09
N ALA A 186 -15.48 9.96 -6.89
CA ALA A 186 -14.48 11.00 -7.17
C ALA A 186 -15.03 12.19 -8.00
N LYS A 187 -16.10 12.01 -8.78
CA LYS A 187 -16.78 13.13 -9.46
C LYS A 187 -17.47 14.10 -8.50
N ARG A 188 -17.91 13.59 -7.33
CA ARG A 188 -18.67 14.35 -6.32
C ARG A 188 -17.79 14.87 -5.18
N ASN A 189 -16.56 14.39 -5.06
CA ASN A 189 -15.65 14.72 -3.96
C ASN A 189 -14.33 15.28 -4.49
N ARG A 190 -13.92 16.43 -3.96
CA ARG A 190 -12.64 17.06 -4.33
C ARG A 190 -11.46 16.28 -3.79
N ILE A 191 -11.52 15.81 -2.54
CA ILE A 191 -10.51 14.99 -1.89
C ILE A 191 -11.03 13.56 -1.85
N VAL A 192 -10.20 12.62 -2.25
CA VAL A 192 -10.53 11.19 -2.38
C VAL A 192 -9.44 10.39 -1.67
N GLU A 193 -9.65 10.16 -0.37
CA GLU A 193 -8.79 9.28 0.41
C GLU A 193 -9.18 7.82 0.21
N LEU A 194 -8.21 6.91 0.30
CA LEU A 194 -8.45 5.48 0.19
C LEU A 194 -9.47 4.99 1.24
N SER A 195 -9.29 5.40 2.49
CA SER A 195 -10.24 5.06 3.56
C SER A 195 -11.67 5.52 3.27
N SER A 196 -11.83 6.67 2.59
CA SER A 196 -13.14 7.16 2.17
C SER A 196 -13.77 6.29 1.09
N LEU A 197 -12.98 5.77 0.14
CA LEU A 197 -13.45 4.84 -0.88
C LEU A 197 -13.86 3.49 -0.27
N ILE A 198 -13.06 2.96 0.65
CA ILE A 198 -13.40 1.73 1.37
C ILE A 198 -14.69 1.91 2.19
N LYS A 199 -14.82 3.02 2.93
CA LYS A 199 -16.03 3.35 3.66
C LYS A 199 -17.24 3.50 2.72
N HIS A 200 -17.04 4.08 1.55
CA HIS A 200 -18.10 4.15 0.52
C HIS A 200 -18.51 2.77 0.02
N SER A 201 -17.56 1.84 -0.14
CA SER A 201 -17.86 0.44 -0.46
C SER A 201 -18.72 -0.22 0.61
N ILE A 202 -18.35 -0.09 1.89
CA ILE A 202 -19.14 -0.62 3.02
C ILE A 202 -20.58 -0.06 2.97
N ASN A 203 -20.73 1.25 2.84
CA ASN A 203 -22.04 1.92 2.81
C ASN A 203 -22.87 1.57 1.57
N SER A 204 -22.22 1.10 0.49
CA SER A 204 -22.88 0.65 -0.75
C SER A 204 -23.19 -0.85 -0.75
N GLY A 205 -23.05 -1.53 0.39
CA GLY A 205 -23.35 -2.95 0.56
C GLY A 205 -22.33 -3.90 -0.08
N LYS A 206 -21.12 -3.40 -0.40
CA LYS A 206 -20.03 -4.26 -0.87
C LYS A 206 -19.47 -5.11 0.25
N GLN A 207 -18.98 -6.30 -0.10
CA GLN A 207 -18.37 -7.21 0.87
C GLN A 207 -16.91 -6.79 1.14
N VAL A 208 -16.69 -6.15 2.28
CA VAL A 208 -15.37 -5.68 2.73
C VAL A 208 -14.91 -6.54 3.90
N ALA A 209 -14.06 -7.52 3.62
CA ALA A 209 -13.48 -8.42 4.62
C ALA A 209 -12.13 -7.92 5.12
N ILE A 210 -11.60 -8.57 6.15
CA ILE A 210 -10.26 -8.32 6.67
C ILE A 210 -9.39 -9.58 6.60
N ALA A 211 -8.08 -9.37 6.55
CA ALA A 211 -7.08 -10.38 6.82
C ALA A 211 -6.20 -9.88 7.98
N ASP A 212 -6.41 -10.43 9.17
CA ASP A 212 -5.62 -10.04 10.35
C ASP A 212 -4.25 -10.73 10.30
N ILE A 213 -3.19 -9.92 10.34
CA ILE A 213 -1.80 -10.39 10.40
C ILE A 213 -1.34 -10.75 11.80
N ASN A 214 -2.15 -10.41 12.82
CA ASN A 214 -1.96 -10.80 14.21
C ASN A 214 -0.55 -10.51 14.74
N GLY A 215 -0.07 -9.28 14.57
CA GLY A 215 1.22 -8.81 15.08
C GLY A 215 2.45 -9.26 14.27
N LEU A 216 2.28 -9.82 13.07
CA LEU A 216 3.44 -9.97 12.16
C LEU A 216 4.05 -8.60 11.89
N PRO A 217 5.39 -8.48 11.90
CA PRO A 217 6.02 -7.18 11.82
C PRO A 217 5.82 -6.51 10.47
N TRP A 218 5.53 -5.23 10.54
CA TRP A 218 5.46 -4.30 9.42
C TRP A 218 5.73 -2.88 9.91
N ILE A 219 6.13 -1.99 9.01
CA ILE A 219 6.41 -0.59 9.33
C ILE A 219 6.09 0.30 8.14
N ASP A 220 5.58 1.51 8.38
CA ASP A 220 5.50 2.60 7.43
C ASP A 220 6.60 3.63 7.70
N ILE A 221 7.19 4.16 6.65
CA ILE A 221 8.28 5.14 6.73
C ILE A 221 7.77 6.48 6.23
N ASP A 222 7.21 7.28 7.12
CA ASP A 222 6.66 8.59 6.81
C ASP A 222 7.57 9.76 7.19
N THR A 223 8.36 9.58 8.24
CA THR A 223 9.24 10.59 8.81
C THR A 223 10.67 10.06 8.96
N VAL A 224 11.60 10.96 9.31
CA VAL A 224 12.98 10.58 9.63
C VAL A 224 13.04 9.69 10.88
N ASP A 225 12.16 9.93 11.85
CA ASP A 225 12.06 9.11 13.06
C ASP A 225 11.58 7.69 12.75
N ASP A 226 10.68 7.53 11.75
CA ASP A 226 10.26 6.19 11.30
C ASP A 226 11.41 5.45 10.64
N LEU A 227 12.20 6.14 9.79
CA LEU A 227 13.40 5.59 9.19
C LEU A 227 14.39 5.11 10.26
N TYR A 228 14.68 5.97 11.25
CA TYR A 228 15.57 5.62 12.36
C TYR A 228 15.04 4.43 13.17
N ARG A 229 13.75 4.40 13.47
CA ARG A 229 13.12 3.26 14.18
C ARG A 229 13.19 1.97 13.37
N ALA A 230 12.97 2.03 12.05
CA ALA A 230 13.08 0.88 11.18
C ALA A 230 14.50 0.28 11.24
N GLU A 231 15.51 1.10 11.02
CA GLU A 231 16.90 0.65 10.95
C GLU A 231 17.46 0.13 12.29
N ASN A 232 16.97 0.66 13.42
CA ASN A 232 17.51 0.29 14.75
C ASN A 232 16.65 -0.73 15.49
N ASN A 233 15.32 -0.74 15.31
CA ASN A 233 14.40 -1.53 16.12
C ASN A 233 13.71 -2.65 15.36
N ALA A 234 13.70 -2.62 14.01
CA ALA A 234 13.01 -3.62 13.19
C ALA A 234 13.98 -4.48 12.35
N GLN A 235 15.19 -4.73 12.85
CA GLN A 235 16.26 -5.42 12.12
C GLN A 235 15.84 -6.80 11.62
N ASP A 236 15.11 -7.59 12.41
CA ASP A 236 14.62 -8.91 12.01
C ASP A 236 13.59 -8.84 10.86
N LEU A 237 12.73 -7.82 10.85
CA LEU A 237 11.84 -7.55 9.74
C LEU A 237 12.62 -7.18 8.49
N LEU A 238 13.54 -6.21 8.63
CA LEU A 238 14.34 -5.71 7.51
C LEU A 238 15.19 -6.83 6.90
N GLN A 239 15.82 -7.68 7.70
CA GLN A 239 16.62 -8.79 7.18
C GLN A 239 15.77 -9.74 6.34
N ARG A 240 14.58 -10.16 6.84
CA ARG A 240 13.68 -11.02 6.05
C ARG A 240 13.17 -10.35 4.78
N ALA A 241 12.89 -9.05 4.83
CA ALA A 241 12.46 -8.31 3.67
C ALA A 241 13.59 -8.14 2.64
N ILE A 242 14.82 -7.87 3.08
CA ILE A 242 16.04 -7.78 2.25
C ILE A 242 16.34 -9.11 1.55
N ASP A 243 16.22 -10.24 2.24
CA ASP A 243 16.41 -11.57 1.64
C ASP A 243 15.46 -11.79 0.45
N VAL A 244 14.23 -11.32 0.57
CA VAL A 244 13.24 -11.40 -0.52
C VAL A 244 13.55 -10.37 -1.62
N VAL A 245 14.05 -9.18 -1.27
CA VAL A 245 14.49 -8.21 -2.29
C VAL A 245 15.57 -8.84 -3.17
N TYR A 246 16.67 -9.34 -2.61
CA TYR A 246 17.74 -9.95 -3.38
C TYR A 246 17.38 -11.24 -4.13
N LYS A 247 16.30 -11.91 -3.71
CA LYS A 247 15.77 -13.07 -4.42
C LYS A 247 15.08 -12.71 -5.73
N TYR A 248 14.42 -11.55 -5.79
CA TYR A 248 13.54 -11.18 -6.92
C TYR A 248 14.01 -9.97 -7.71
N ILE A 249 14.88 -9.15 -7.15
CA ILE A 249 15.27 -7.85 -7.73
C ILE A 249 16.79 -7.73 -7.75
N ASN A 250 17.35 -7.43 -8.91
CA ASN A 250 18.77 -7.13 -9.08
C ASN A 250 18.97 -5.64 -8.80
N LEU A 251 19.60 -5.29 -7.68
CA LEU A 251 19.93 -3.92 -7.26
C LEU A 251 21.37 -3.58 -7.58
#